data_5769391fb01910cfa6c81fcffc4bc5ec
#
_entry.id   5769391fb01910cfa6c81fcffc4bc5ec
#
_cell.length_a   1.000
_cell.length_b   1.000
_cell.length_c   1.000
_cell.angle_alpha   90.00
_cell.angle_beta   90.00
_cell.angle_gamma   90.00
#
_symmetry.space_group_name_H-M   'P 1'
#
loop_
_entity.id
_entity.type
_entity.pdbx_description
1 polymer ?
#
loop_
_entity_poly.entity_id
_entity_poly.type
_entity_poly.pdbx_seq_one_letter_code
_entity_poly.pdbx_strand_id
1 'polypeptide(L)'
;MNNMQTIWDPLRKKNVALTPEEKVRQWCIGVLSNEFGVPLHMMMSEAGFKLGDKQFRADILVYDRQARPLVVVECKRPEVELNADVLDQAVR
;
A
#
# COMPACT_ATOMS: atom_id res chain seq x y z
N MET A 1 14.15 -27.23 3.80
CA MET A 1 14.24 -26.04 4.64
C MET A 1 13.66 -24.83 3.93
N ASN A 2 12.93 -24.06 4.66
CA ASN A 2 12.24 -22.91 4.08
C ASN A 2 13.18 -21.71 4.03
N ASN A 3 13.49 -21.26 2.81
CA ASN A 3 14.38 -20.12 2.59
C ASN A 3 13.57 -18.87 2.28
N MET A 4 12.50 -18.66 3.05
CA MET A 4 11.65 -17.50 2.85
C MET A 4 12.46 -16.23 3.05
N GLN A 5 12.48 -15.38 2.03
CA GLN A 5 13.09 -14.08 2.13
C GLN A 5 12.17 -13.12 2.87
N THR A 6 12.78 -12.20 3.58
CA THR A 6 12.05 -11.16 4.28
C THR A 6 12.57 -9.79 3.86
N ILE A 7 11.77 -8.78 4.12
CA ILE A 7 12.14 -7.39 3.88
C ILE A 7 11.69 -6.56 5.08
N TRP A 8 12.47 -5.56 5.42
CA TRP A 8 12.09 -4.63 6.48
C TRP A 8 10.96 -3.73 5.99
N ASP A 9 9.87 -3.69 6.75
CA ASP A 9 8.74 -2.81 6.45
C ASP A 9 8.82 -1.59 7.36
N PRO A 10 9.09 -0.40 6.81
CA PRO A 10 9.21 0.80 7.63
C PRO A 10 7.90 1.27 8.25
N LEU A 11 6.76 0.81 7.74
CA LEU A 11 5.45 1.18 8.28
C LEU A 11 5.06 0.29 9.44
N ARG A 12 5.23 -1.02 9.28
CA ARG A 12 4.92 -1.98 10.36
C ARG A 12 6.09 -2.20 11.31
N LYS A 13 7.27 -1.67 10.95
CA LYS A 13 8.50 -1.70 11.74
C LYS A 13 8.88 -3.12 12.14
N LYS A 14 8.89 -3.99 11.17
CA LYS A 14 9.28 -5.39 11.35
C LYS A 14 9.65 -6.00 10.01
N ASN A 15 10.33 -7.14 10.05
CA ASN A 15 10.58 -7.91 8.84
C ASN A 15 9.32 -8.67 8.46
N VAL A 16 8.96 -8.60 7.19
CA VAL A 16 7.77 -9.28 6.68
C VAL A 16 8.20 -10.18 5.52
N ALA A 17 7.40 -11.20 5.23
CA ALA A 17 7.67 -12.11 4.13
C ALA A 17 7.66 -11.36 2.80
N LEU A 18 8.68 -11.61 1.97
CA LEU A 18 8.82 -10.95 0.69
C LEU A 18 8.01 -11.69 -0.37
N THR A 19 6.70 -11.58 -0.29
CA THR A 19 5.77 -12.13 -1.27
C THR A 19 5.69 -11.19 -2.48
N PRO A 20 5.12 -11.64 -3.61
CA PRO A 20 4.92 -10.74 -4.75
C PRO A 20 4.10 -9.50 -4.40
N GLU A 21 3.08 -9.65 -3.56
CA GLU A 21 2.28 -8.51 -3.11
C GLU A 21 3.11 -7.57 -2.26
N GLU A 22 3.95 -8.12 -1.39
CA GLU A 22 4.77 -7.29 -0.52
C GLU A 22 5.85 -6.54 -1.30
N LYS A 23 6.38 -7.15 -2.36
CA LYS A 23 7.31 -6.44 -3.25
C LYS A 23 6.68 -5.20 -3.85
N VAL A 24 5.45 -5.32 -4.32
CA VAL A 24 4.71 -4.19 -4.90
C VAL A 24 4.43 -3.15 -3.82
N ARG A 25 4.00 -3.59 -2.64
CA ARG A 25 3.72 -2.66 -1.54
C ARG A 25 4.95 -1.86 -1.16
N GLN A 26 6.10 -2.53 -0.99
CA GLN A 26 7.32 -1.84 -0.61
C GLN A 26 7.80 -0.89 -1.70
N TRP A 27 7.62 -1.27 -2.96
CA TRP A 27 7.92 -0.38 -4.06
C TRP A 27 7.04 0.88 -4.00
N CYS A 28 5.74 0.71 -3.74
CA CYS A 28 4.81 1.84 -3.63
C CYS A 28 5.19 2.76 -2.47
N ILE A 29 5.57 2.19 -1.32
CA ILE A 29 6.04 2.99 -0.19
C ILE A 29 7.25 3.82 -0.59
N GLY A 30 8.20 3.21 -1.30
CA GLY A 30 9.39 3.90 -1.78
C GLY A 30 9.06 5.03 -2.73
N VAL A 31 8.14 4.81 -3.66
CA VAL A 31 7.71 5.85 -4.60
C VAL A 31 7.05 7.01 -3.86
N LEU A 32 6.12 6.71 -2.96
CA LEU A 32 5.44 7.75 -2.20
C LEU A 32 6.43 8.57 -1.38
N SER A 33 7.38 7.91 -0.74
CA SER A 33 8.36 8.59 0.09
C SER A 33 9.39 9.36 -0.72
N ASN A 34 9.97 8.74 -1.76
CA ASN A 34 11.09 9.31 -2.49
C ASN A 34 10.68 10.24 -3.62
N GLU A 35 9.61 9.90 -4.34
CA GLU A 35 9.18 10.68 -5.50
C GLU A 35 8.19 11.77 -5.11
N PHE A 36 7.30 11.48 -4.17
CA PHE A 36 6.26 12.43 -3.79
C PHE A 36 6.49 13.08 -2.44
N GLY A 37 7.57 12.71 -1.76
CA GLY A 37 7.93 13.34 -0.50
C GLY A 37 6.95 13.10 0.65
N VAL A 38 6.20 12.00 0.60
CA VAL A 38 5.25 11.68 1.67
C VAL A 38 6.01 11.13 2.87
N PRO A 39 5.89 11.75 4.05
CA PRO A 39 6.55 11.23 5.24
C PRO A 39 6.01 9.86 5.63
N LEU A 40 6.89 8.97 6.07
CA LEU A 40 6.48 7.63 6.46
C LEU A 40 5.43 7.63 7.56
N HIS A 41 5.50 8.58 8.48
CA HIS A 41 4.53 8.65 9.58
C HIS A 41 3.12 9.06 9.12
N MET A 42 2.98 9.47 7.86
CA MET A 42 1.67 9.79 7.27
C MET A 42 1.14 8.63 6.42
N MET A 43 1.77 7.49 6.48
CA MET A 43 1.32 6.29 5.77
C MET A 43 0.97 5.20 6.76
N MET A 44 -0.03 4.38 6.41
CA MET A 44 -0.40 3.21 7.19
C MET A 44 -0.61 2.04 6.23
N SER A 45 -0.03 0.90 6.58
CA SER A 45 -0.16 -0.32 5.80
C SER A 45 -1.38 -1.10 6.26
N GLU A 46 -2.09 -1.69 5.32
CA GLU A 46 -3.27 -2.51 5.58
C GLU A 46 -4.29 -1.80 6.46
N ALA A 47 -4.62 -0.58 6.09
CA ALA A 47 -5.49 0.27 6.89
C ALA A 47 -6.96 0.12 6.53
N GLY A 48 -7.81 -0.01 7.56
CA GLY A 48 -9.24 0.06 7.40
C GLY A 48 -9.74 1.49 7.63
N PHE A 49 -10.72 1.90 6.88
CA PHE A 49 -11.30 3.22 7.05
C PHE A 49 -12.76 3.22 6.60
N LYS A 50 -13.52 4.20 7.06
CA LYS A 50 -14.94 4.35 6.70
C LYS A 50 -15.16 5.58 5.85
N LEU A 51 -15.99 5.43 4.83
CA LEU A 51 -16.53 6.56 4.08
C LEU A 51 -18.05 6.40 4.08
N GLY A 52 -18.73 7.28 4.80
CA GLY A 52 -20.16 7.14 5.02
C GLY A 52 -20.46 5.87 5.79
N ASP A 53 -21.34 5.04 5.25
CA ASP A 53 -21.73 3.78 5.88
C ASP A 53 -20.84 2.61 5.48
N LYS A 54 -19.95 2.83 4.49
CA LYS A 54 -19.16 1.73 3.94
C LYS A 54 -17.78 1.68 4.56
N GLN A 55 -17.32 0.46 4.79
CA GLN A 55 -16.01 0.20 5.32
C GLN A 55 -15.09 -0.27 4.19
N PHE A 56 -13.90 0.29 4.13
CA PHE A 56 -12.91 0.00 3.11
C PHE A 56 -11.60 -0.42 3.75
N ARG A 57 -10.77 -1.09 2.94
CA ARG A 57 -9.43 -1.46 3.35
C ARG A 57 -8.47 -1.08 2.22
N ALA A 58 -7.35 -0.47 2.60
CA ALA A 58 -6.32 -0.07 1.67
C ALA A 58 -5.03 -0.80 1.97
N ASP A 59 -4.25 -1.11 0.94
CA ASP A 59 -2.91 -1.66 1.13
C ASP A 59 -1.98 -0.62 1.74
N ILE A 60 -2.11 0.63 1.28
CA ILE A 60 -1.43 1.76 1.88
C ILE A 60 -2.44 2.90 1.95
N LEU A 61 -2.53 3.53 3.10
CA LEU A 61 -3.36 4.70 3.31
C LEU A 61 -2.44 5.88 3.65
N VAL A 62 -2.57 6.96 2.90
CA VAL A 62 -1.91 8.22 3.22
C VAL A 62 -2.97 9.13 3.83
N TYR A 63 -2.66 9.71 4.98
CA TYR A 63 -3.60 10.57 5.68
C TYR A 63 -2.95 11.91 6.01
N ASP A 64 -3.80 12.91 6.28
CA ASP A 64 -3.34 14.25 6.60
C ASP A 64 -3.08 14.41 8.10
N ARG A 65 -2.72 15.63 8.51
CA ARG A 65 -2.40 15.90 9.91
C ARG A 65 -3.58 15.74 10.85
N GLN A 66 -4.80 15.78 10.32
CA GLN A 66 -6.01 15.55 11.09
C GLN A 66 -6.47 14.10 11.01
N ALA A 67 -5.61 13.21 10.54
CA ALA A 67 -5.88 11.78 10.37
C ALA A 67 -7.02 11.49 9.38
N ARG A 68 -7.22 12.38 8.41
CA ARG A 68 -8.21 12.17 7.34
C ARG A 68 -7.54 11.49 6.15
N PRO A 69 -8.18 10.48 5.55
CA PRO A 69 -7.61 9.83 4.38
C PRO A 69 -7.45 10.80 3.21
N LEU A 70 -6.25 10.86 2.65
CA LEU A 70 -5.95 11.67 1.47
C LEU A 70 -5.81 10.82 0.22
N VAL A 71 -5.09 9.70 0.34
CA VAL A 71 -4.81 8.83 -0.79
C VAL A 71 -4.97 7.38 -0.35
N VAL A 72 -5.68 6.62 -1.14
CA VAL A 72 -5.87 5.19 -0.94
C VAL A 72 -5.10 4.47 -2.05
N VAL A 73 -4.17 3.62 -1.66
CA VAL A 73 -3.35 2.87 -2.61
C VAL A 73 -3.69 1.40 -2.52
N GLU A 74 -4.04 0.80 -3.65
CA GLU A 74 -4.18 -0.64 -3.78
C GLU A 74 -3.03 -1.17 -4.61
N CYS A 75 -2.32 -2.15 -4.06
CA CYS A 75 -1.17 -2.75 -4.73
C CYS A 75 -1.62 -4.05 -5.38
N LYS A 76 -1.44 -4.13 -6.69
CA LYS A 76 -1.84 -5.33 -7.44
C LYS A 76 -0.62 -6.20 -7.70
N ARG A 77 -0.87 -7.50 -7.74
CA ARG A 77 0.20 -8.46 -8.01
C ARG A 77 0.67 -8.32 -9.46
N PRO A 78 1.98 -8.43 -9.70
CA PRO A 78 2.51 -8.26 -11.05
C PRO A 78 1.93 -9.25 -12.07
N GLU A 79 1.56 -10.43 -11.62
CA GLU A 79 1.01 -11.47 -12.50
C GLU A 79 -0.48 -11.31 -12.78
N VAL A 80 -1.12 -10.29 -12.23
CA VAL A 80 -2.51 -10.01 -12.55
C VAL A 80 -2.59 -9.46 -13.96
N GLU A 81 -3.46 -10.06 -14.77
CA GLU A 81 -3.65 -9.61 -16.14
C GLU A 81 -4.23 -8.20 -16.17
N LEU A 82 -3.59 -7.34 -16.95
CA LEU A 82 -4.07 -5.98 -17.11
C LEU A 82 -5.08 -5.93 -18.23
N ASN A 83 -6.31 -5.59 -17.88
CA ASN A 83 -7.37 -5.35 -18.84
C ASN A 83 -7.99 -3.98 -18.56
N ALA A 84 -8.97 -3.59 -19.38
CA ALA A 84 -9.59 -2.27 -19.25
C ALA A 84 -10.19 -2.04 -17.87
N ASP A 85 -10.81 -3.08 -17.30
CA ASP A 85 -11.44 -2.94 -15.99
C ASP A 85 -10.42 -2.75 -14.88
N VAL A 86 -9.32 -3.50 -14.95
CA VAL A 86 -8.25 -3.38 -13.95
C VAL A 86 -7.61 -2.00 -14.03
N LEU A 87 -7.31 -1.52 -15.23
CA LEU A 87 -6.73 -0.19 -15.42
C LEU A 87 -7.68 0.90 -14.94
N ASP A 88 -8.96 0.75 -15.22
CA ASP A 88 -9.96 1.70 -14.80
C ASP A 88 -10.03 1.80 -13.28
N GLN A 89 -9.97 0.67 -12.60
CA GLN A 89 -9.94 0.65 -11.14
C GLN A 89 -8.66 1.27 -10.57
N ALA A 90 -7.54 1.08 -11.25
CA ALA A 90 -6.26 1.56 -10.77
C ALA A 90 -6.12 3.08 -10.84
N VAL A 91 -6.81 3.73 -11.79
CA VAL A 91 -6.71 5.19 -11.97
C VAL A 91 -7.83 5.96 -11.28
N ARG A 92 -8.78 5.29 -10.71
CA ARG A 92 -9.88 5.96 -10.00
C ARG A 92 -9.54 6.25 -8.53
#